data_fa843e3d1770211ece152ec368bef0a5
#
_entry.id   fa843e3d1770211ece152ec368bef0a5
#
_cell.length_a   1.000
_cell.length_b   1.000
_cell.length_c   1.000
_cell.angle_alpha   90.00
_cell.angle_beta   90.00
_cell.angle_gamma   90.00
#
_symmetry.space_group_name_H-M   'P 1'
#
loop_
_entity.id
_entity.type
_entity.pdbx_description
1 polymer ?
#
loop_
_entity_poly.entity_id
_entity_poly.type
_entity_poly.pdbx_seq_one_letter_code
_entity_poly.pdbx_strand_id
1 'polypeptide(L)'
;MSDKFIKFFKQLILPFLFFPILLVSQSGVKEYSKDIALYEAKFFIISEILGPSLDYDKFVIDPLAASKSSEITSIFYDGKNKKGLVLGFFDDFWVQDSRSSNFKGYSFKNIEYEKAIQLLNKIESIIENEKKFLNADDNENNIYFNFEEMVFLIYREGPLRGRIRISWNNFDGEWENTAFRRTKRRFEKSIN
;
A
#
# COMPACT_ATOMS: atom_id res chain seq x y z
N MET A 1 -14.43 6.06 -62.16
CA MET A 1 -13.90 6.37 -60.82
C MET A 1 -12.60 5.61 -60.66
N SER A 2 -11.50 6.31 -60.54
CA SER A 2 -10.16 5.76 -60.77
C SER A 2 -9.71 4.87 -59.65
N ASP A 3 -9.14 3.68 -59.95
CA ASP A 3 -8.56 2.69 -59.01
C ASP A 3 -7.54 3.29 -57.98
N LYS A 4 -6.99 4.44 -58.27
CA LYS A 4 -6.10 5.18 -57.39
C LYS A 4 -6.82 5.73 -56.14
N PHE A 5 -8.13 6.06 -56.22
CA PHE A 5 -8.90 6.60 -55.11
C PHE A 5 -9.25 5.50 -54.09
N ILE A 6 -9.49 4.30 -54.56
CA ILE A 6 -9.80 3.14 -53.70
C ILE A 6 -8.56 2.66 -52.92
N LYS A 7 -7.36 2.72 -53.56
CA LYS A 7 -6.10 2.40 -52.88
C LYS A 7 -5.73 3.38 -51.79
N PHE A 8 -5.99 4.68 -52.04
CA PHE A 8 -5.70 5.72 -51.03
C PHE A 8 -6.60 5.60 -49.80
N PHE A 9 -7.87 5.24 -49.98
CA PHE A 9 -8.83 5.03 -48.89
C PHE A 9 -8.52 3.80 -48.04
N LYS A 10 -8.02 2.71 -48.66
CA LYS A 10 -7.58 1.51 -47.93
C LYS A 10 -6.32 1.74 -47.09
N GLN A 11 -5.41 2.60 -47.48
CA GLN A 11 -4.21 2.94 -46.71
C GLN A 11 -4.48 3.89 -45.54
N LEU A 12 -5.57 4.69 -45.59
CA LEU A 12 -5.91 5.64 -44.52
C LEU A 12 -6.74 5.02 -43.40
N ILE A 13 -7.47 3.93 -43.70
CA ILE A 13 -8.34 3.27 -42.70
C ILE A 13 -7.57 2.30 -41.80
N LEU A 14 -6.45 1.75 -42.27
CA LEU A 14 -5.67 0.75 -41.51
C LEU A 14 -5.04 1.30 -40.21
N PRO A 15 -4.49 2.52 -40.14
CA PRO A 15 -3.92 3.02 -38.88
C PRO A 15 -4.98 3.47 -37.88
N PHE A 16 -6.22 3.77 -38.29
CA PHE A 16 -7.30 4.22 -37.39
C PHE A 16 -7.98 3.07 -36.62
N LEU A 17 -7.86 1.84 -37.08
CA LEU A 17 -8.42 0.67 -36.39
C LEU A 17 -7.56 0.13 -35.25
N PHE A 18 -6.26 0.52 -35.23
CA PHE A 18 -5.35 0.08 -34.16
C PHE A 18 -5.21 1.08 -32.99
N PHE A 19 -5.67 2.33 -33.16
CA PHE A 19 -5.53 3.37 -32.13
C PHE A 19 -6.46 3.19 -30.90
N PRO A 20 -7.70 2.72 -31.01
CA PRO A 20 -8.56 2.54 -29.84
C PRO A 20 -8.18 1.32 -28.97
N ILE A 21 -7.46 0.34 -29.52
CA ILE A 21 -7.09 -0.87 -28.76
C ILE A 21 -5.99 -0.60 -27.74
N LEU A 22 -5.09 0.36 -28.02
CA LEU A 22 -4.04 0.75 -27.07
C LEU A 22 -4.52 1.61 -25.91
N LEU A 23 -5.62 2.36 -26.08
CA LEU A 23 -6.19 3.19 -25.02
C LEU A 23 -7.06 2.38 -24.03
N VAL A 24 -7.66 1.30 -24.46
CA VAL A 24 -8.44 0.41 -23.59
C VAL A 24 -7.50 -0.45 -22.73
N SER A 25 -6.30 -0.76 -23.21
CA SER A 25 -5.29 -1.52 -22.46
C SER A 25 -4.73 -0.77 -21.26
N GLN A 26 -4.64 0.57 -21.31
CA GLN A 26 -4.09 1.36 -20.20
C GLN A 26 -5.06 1.63 -19.05
N SER A 27 -6.37 1.59 -19.28
CA SER A 27 -7.36 1.75 -18.20
C SER A 27 -7.61 0.45 -17.42
N GLY A 28 -7.46 -0.71 -18.05
CA GLY A 28 -7.61 -2.01 -17.41
C GLY A 28 -6.47 -2.36 -16.44
N VAL A 29 -5.26 -1.87 -16.70
CA VAL A 29 -4.07 -2.16 -15.86
C VAL A 29 -4.17 -1.52 -14.45
N LYS A 30 -4.85 -0.38 -14.28
CA LYS A 30 -4.99 0.30 -12.98
C LYS A 30 -5.99 -0.36 -12.03
N GLU A 31 -7.08 -0.90 -12.52
CA GLU A 31 -8.05 -1.66 -11.69
C GLU A 31 -7.51 -3.05 -11.33
N TYR A 32 -6.87 -3.70 -12.26
CA TYR A 32 -6.25 -5.01 -12.08
C TYR A 32 -5.15 -5.00 -10.99
N SER A 33 -4.44 -3.88 -10.79
CA SER A 33 -3.40 -3.77 -9.75
C SER A 33 -3.92 -3.78 -8.32
N LYS A 34 -5.16 -3.33 -8.04
CA LYS A 34 -5.77 -3.37 -6.70
C LYS A 34 -6.22 -4.77 -6.30
N ASP A 35 -6.83 -5.49 -7.23
CA ASP A 35 -7.29 -6.86 -6.99
C ASP A 35 -6.11 -7.82 -6.84
N ILE A 36 -5.04 -7.61 -7.61
CA ILE A 36 -3.79 -8.35 -7.46
C ILE A 36 -3.18 -8.11 -6.07
N ALA A 37 -3.12 -6.86 -5.61
CA ALA A 37 -2.53 -6.52 -4.31
C ALA A 37 -3.28 -7.21 -3.15
N LEU A 38 -4.61 -7.28 -3.20
CA LEU A 38 -5.40 -8.00 -2.20
C LEU A 38 -5.21 -9.52 -2.31
N TYR A 39 -5.09 -10.04 -3.51
CA TYR A 39 -4.84 -11.45 -3.75
C TYR A 39 -3.47 -11.87 -3.22
N GLU A 40 -2.42 -11.10 -3.49
CA GLU A 40 -1.07 -11.32 -2.99
C GLU A 40 -1.01 -11.25 -1.45
N ALA A 41 -1.75 -10.31 -0.84
CA ALA A 41 -1.87 -10.25 0.61
C ALA A 41 -2.52 -11.51 1.20
N LYS A 42 -3.54 -12.08 0.54
CA LYS A 42 -4.13 -13.37 0.95
C LYS A 42 -3.12 -14.50 0.86
N PHE A 43 -2.36 -14.56 -0.23
CA PHE A 43 -1.30 -15.56 -0.39
C PHE A 43 -0.23 -15.42 0.68
N PHE A 44 0.23 -14.20 0.96
CA PHE A 44 1.17 -13.94 2.05
C PHE A 44 0.62 -14.43 3.40
N ILE A 45 -0.63 -14.13 3.73
CA ILE A 45 -1.25 -14.59 4.98
C ILE A 45 -1.29 -16.11 5.04
N ILE A 46 -1.66 -16.78 3.95
CA ILE A 46 -1.71 -18.24 3.91
C ILE A 46 -0.32 -18.86 4.03
N SER A 47 0.64 -18.40 3.22
CA SER A 47 1.97 -19.02 3.14
C SER A 47 2.85 -18.70 4.34
N GLU A 48 2.90 -17.43 4.74
CA GLU A 48 3.88 -16.96 5.73
C GLU A 48 3.33 -16.91 7.16
N ILE A 49 2.00 -16.82 7.31
CA ILE A 49 1.40 -16.64 8.63
C ILE A 49 0.67 -17.90 9.08
N LEU A 50 -0.33 -18.34 8.32
CA LEU A 50 -1.19 -19.45 8.72
C LEU A 50 -0.49 -20.82 8.52
N GLY A 51 0.29 -20.93 7.45
CA GLY A 51 1.00 -22.15 7.09
C GLY A 51 0.10 -23.23 6.48
N PRO A 52 0.65 -24.41 6.15
CA PRO A 52 -0.06 -25.47 5.48
C PRO A 52 -1.21 -26.05 6.33
N SER A 53 -2.26 -26.47 5.66
CA SER A 53 -3.38 -27.22 6.24
C SER A 53 -3.55 -28.55 5.54
N LEU A 54 -3.80 -29.62 6.30
CA LEU A 54 -4.05 -30.96 5.76
C LEU A 54 -5.51 -31.15 5.33
N ASP A 55 -6.41 -30.35 5.87
CA ASP A 55 -7.83 -30.33 5.52
C ASP A 55 -8.16 -28.93 4.98
N TYR A 56 -9.09 -28.21 5.57
CA TYR A 56 -9.39 -26.82 5.22
C TYR A 56 -9.35 -25.95 6.48
N ASP A 57 -8.86 -24.72 6.33
CA ASP A 57 -8.90 -23.69 7.36
C ASP A 57 -9.72 -22.49 6.88
N LYS A 58 -10.44 -21.89 7.82
CA LYS A 58 -11.17 -20.65 7.59
C LYS A 58 -10.38 -19.49 8.16
N PHE A 59 -10.29 -18.42 7.39
CA PHE A 59 -9.72 -17.16 7.85
C PHE A 59 -10.48 -15.98 7.29
N VAL A 60 -10.43 -14.87 7.98
CA VAL A 60 -11.04 -13.60 7.59
C VAL A 60 -9.94 -12.60 7.33
N ILE A 61 -10.14 -11.77 6.33
CA ILE A 61 -9.34 -10.58 6.10
C ILE A 61 -10.27 -9.37 5.99
N ASP A 62 -9.86 -8.26 6.59
CA ASP A 62 -10.56 -6.97 6.48
C ASP A 62 -9.57 -5.88 6.04
N PRO A 63 -9.68 -5.37 4.80
CA PRO A 63 -8.90 -4.21 4.36
C PRO A 63 -9.28 -2.96 5.16
N LEU A 64 -8.36 -2.48 6.00
CA LEU A 64 -8.64 -1.40 6.93
C LEU A 64 -8.53 -0.02 6.28
N ALA A 65 -7.38 0.26 5.65
CA ALA A 65 -7.15 1.50 4.92
C ALA A 65 -5.98 1.37 3.93
N ALA A 66 -5.94 2.32 3.00
CA ALA A 66 -4.77 2.56 2.16
C ALA A 66 -4.42 4.05 2.22
N SER A 67 -3.14 4.38 2.09
CA SER A 67 -2.67 5.75 1.87
C SER A 67 -3.16 6.28 0.53
N LYS A 68 -3.18 7.59 0.34
CA LYS A 68 -3.60 8.20 -0.94
C LYS A 68 -2.67 7.84 -2.09
N SER A 69 -1.36 7.79 -1.80
CA SER A 69 -0.33 7.33 -2.73
C SER A 69 -0.44 5.84 -3.04
N SER A 70 -1.20 5.08 -2.20
CA SER A 70 -1.26 3.62 -2.21
C SER A 70 0.07 2.95 -1.81
N GLU A 71 1.03 3.69 -1.28
CA GLU A 71 2.32 3.16 -0.84
C GLU A 71 2.17 2.26 0.39
N ILE A 72 1.28 2.60 1.31
CA ILE A 72 0.99 1.80 2.50
C ILE A 72 -0.47 1.36 2.50
N THR A 73 -0.68 0.07 2.66
CA THR A 73 -2.00 -0.53 2.92
C THR A 73 -2.00 -1.24 4.26
N SER A 74 -3.16 -1.36 4.87
CA SER A 74 -3.32 -2.06 6.14
C SER A 74 -4.48 -3.04 6.07
N ILE A 75 -4.26 -4.26 6.55
CA ILE A 75 -5.21 -5.38 6.48
C ILE A 75 -5.21 -6.07 7.84
N PHE A 76 -6.37 -6.27 8.42
CA PHE A 76 -6.57 -7.16 9.55
C PHE A 76 -6.75 -8.59 9.05
N TYR A 77 -6.20 -9.56 9.77
CA TYR A 77 -6.48 -10.97 9.54
C TYR A 77 -6.80 -11.70 10.85
N ASP A 78 -7.63 -12.72 10.74
CA ASP A 78 -7.96 -13.64 11.84
C ASP A 78 -8.19 -15.05 11.28
N GLY A 79 -7.45 -16.03 11.76
CA GLY A 79 -7.58 -17.42 11.36
C GLY A 79 -6.56 -18.34 12.00
N LYS A 80 -6.92 -19.61 12.20
CA LYS A 80 -6.05 -20.65 12.75
C LYS A 80 -5.37 -20.24 14.07
N ASN A 81 -6.11 -19.61 14.96
CA ASN A 81 -5.62 -19.07 16.25
C ASN A 81 -4.52 -17.99 16.11
N LYS A 82 -4.38 -17.40 14.95
CA LYS A 82 -3.48 -16.27 14.66
C LYS A 82 -4.31 -15.10 14.18
N LYS A 83 -4.02 -13.94 14.72
CA LYS A 83 -4.62 -12.67 14.28
C LYS A 83 -3.61 -11.55 14.33
N GLY A 84 -3.82 -10.51 13.55
CA GLY A 84 -2.88 -9.40 13.52
C GLY A 84 -3.16 -8.39 12.41
N LEU A 85 -2.15 -7.57 12.19
CA LEU A 85 -2.12 -6.53 11.18
C LEU A 85 -1.06 -6.86 10.13
N VAL A 86 -1.44 -6.84 8.87
CA VAL A 86 -0.51 -6.85 7.76
C VAL A 86 -0.40 -5.44 7.20
N LEU A 87 0.82 -4.91 7.15
CA LEU A 87 1.14 -3.71 6.38
C LEU A 87 1.68 -4.13 5.02
N GLY A 88 1.04 -3.67 3.96
CA GLY A 88 1.52 -3.83 2.59
C GLY A 88 2.24 -2.57 2.14
N PHE A 89 3.42 -2.74 1.58
CA PHE A 89 4.27 -1.70 1.03
C PHE A 89 4.30 -1.83 -0.49
N PHE A 90 4.08 -0.74 -1.19
CA PHE A 90 4.05 -0.67 -2.65
C PHE A 90 4.82 0.57 -3.09
N ASP A 91 5.95 0.39 -3.75
CA ASP A 91 6.75 1.51 -4.24
C ASP A 91 7.62 1.10 -5.43
N ASP A 92 8.24 2.08 -6.05
CA ASP A 92 9.26 1.87 -7.05
C ASP A 92 10.50 1.26 -6.40
N PHE A 93 10.79 0.02 -6.76
CA PHE A 93 11.94 -0.71 -6.24
C PHE A 93 13.17 -0.41 -7.10
N TRP A 94 14.22 0.17 -6.49
CA TRP A 94 15.51 0.39 -7.15
C TRP A 94 16.36 -0.86 -7.06
N VAL A 95 16.58 -1.52 -8.18
CA VAL A 95 17.59 -2.59 -8.28
C VAL A 95 18.94 -1.94 -8.61
N GLN A 96 19.89 -2.06 -7.69
CA GLN A 96 21.18 -1.39 -7.73
C GLN A 96 22.04 -1.70 -8.97
N ASP A 97 21.73 -2.74 -9.76
CA ASP A 97 22.52 -3.24 -10.87
C ASP A 97 21.88 -3.07 -12.27
N SER A 98 20.70 -2.54 -12.40
CA SER A 98 20.07 -2.33 -13.69
C SER A 98 20.02 -0.86 -14.06
N ARG A 99 20.70 -0.52 -15.16
CA ARG A 99 20.59 0.78 -15.79
C ARG A 99 19.11 1.08 -16.11
N SER A 100 18.44 1.81 -15.22
CA SER A 100 17.15 2.48 -15.48
C SER A 100 15.89 1.62 -15.70
N SER A 101 15.58 0.66 -14.86
CA SER A 101 14.21 0.16 -14.82
C SER A 101 13.63 0.32 -13.40
N ASN A 102 12.71 1.26 -13.26
CA ASN A 102 11.88 1.35 -12.06
C ASN A 102 10.87 0.20 -12.11
N PHE A 103 11.08 -0.81 -11.32
CA PHE A 103 10.08 -1.85 -11.09
C PHE A 103 9.21 -1.44 -9.91
N LYS A 104 7.89 -1.47 -10.08
CA LYS A 104 6.99 -1.38 -8.94
C LYS A 104 7.04 -2.71 -8.20
N GLY A 105 7.58 -2.66 -6.99
CA GLY A 105 7.62 -3.78 -6.08
C GLY A 105 6.56 -3.69 -5.00
N TYR A 106 6.28 -4.79 -4.34
CA TYR A 106 5.46 -4.83 -3.14
C TYR A 106 6.04 -5.84 -2.15
N SER A 107 5.77 -5.61 -0.88
CA SER A 107 6.09 -6.54 0.20
C SER A 107 5.08 -6.40 1.33
N PHE A 108 5.00 -7.43 2.17
CA PHE A 108 4.07 -7.46 3.29
C PHE A 108 4.81 -7.71 4.60
N LYS A 109 4.50 -6.91 5.62
CA LYS A 109 5.00 -7.09 6.99
C LYS A 109 3.85 -7.56 7.88
N ASN A 110 4.00 -8.73 8.47
CA ASN A 110 3.12 -9.20 9.52
C ASN A 110 3.49 -8.55 10.86
N ILE A 111 2.49 -8.10 11.59
CA ILE A 111 2.57 -7.59 12.95
C ILE A 111 1.53 -8.36 13.77
N GLU A 112 2.00 -9.17 14.69
CA GLU A 112 1.12 -9.92 15.58
C GLU A 112 0.19 -9.01 16.37
N TYR A 113 -0.96 -9.51 16.75
CA TYR A 113 -2.07 -8.76 17.29
C TYR A 113 -1.69 -7.81 18.46
N GLU A 114 -1.02 -8.33 19.48
CA GLU A 114 -0.62 -7.52 20.64
C GLU A 114 0.40 -6.44 20.27
N LYS A 115 1.32 -6.78 19.38
CA LYS A 115 2.30 -5.82 18.85
C LYS A 115 1.62 -4.76 17.96
N ALA A 116 0.61 -5.15 17.20
CA ALA A 116 -0.16 -4.19 16.40
C ALA A 116 -0.88 -3.16 17.28
N ILE A 117 -1.50 -3.60 18.39
CA ILE A 117 -2.09 -2.69 19.39
C ILE A 117 -1.02 -1.74 19.96
N GLN A 118 0.13 -2.27 20.35
CA GLN A 118 1.23 -1.45 20.89
C GLN A 118 1.71 -0.42 19.89
N LEU A 119 1.92 -0.82 18.63
CA LEU A 119 2.35 0.07 17.55
C LEU A 119 1.33 1.19 17.31
N LEU A 120 0.06 0.83 17.11
CA LEU A 120 -0.99 1.79 16.81
C LEU A 120 -1.19 2.79 17.95
N ASN A 121 -1.14 2.33 19.20
CA ASN A 121 -1.23 3.19 20.38
C ASN A 121 0.02 4.08 20.54
N LYS A 122 1.22 3.56 20.26
CA LYS A 122 2.45 4.34 20.31
C LYS A 122 2.43 5.50 19.32
N ILE A 123 2.03 5.24 18.07
CA ILE A 123 1.93 6.28 17.03
C ILE A 123 0.91 7.35 17.47
N GLU A 124 -0.28 6.94 17.90
CA GLU A 124 -1.32 7.89 18.36
C GLU A 124 -0.84 8.73 19.54
N SER A 125 -0.23 8.09 20.54
CA SER A 125 0.31 8.78 21.72
C SER A 125 1.37 9.83 21.34
N ILE A 126 2.25 9.50 20.40
CA ILE A 126 3.26 10.47 19.91
C ILE A 126 2.55 11.65 19.22
N ILE A 127 1.61 11.37 18.31
CA ILE A 127 0.89 12.44 17.58
C ILE A 127 0.13 13.37 18.53
N GLU A 128 -0.44 12.83 19.61
CA GLU A 128 -1.25 13.61 20.55
C GLU A 128 -0.39 14.35 21.59
N ASN A 129 0.57 13.67 22.19
CA ASN A 129 1.37 14.24 23.27
C ASN A 129 2.41 15.24 22.75
N GLU A 130 2.97 14.99 21.58
CA GLU A 130 4.01 15.83 20.97
C GLU A 130 3.45 16.83 19.96
N LYS A 131 2.14 17.04 19.98
CA LYS A 131 1.45 17.96 19.08
C LYS A 131 2.04 19.37 19.07
N LYS A 132 2.46 19.86 20.24
CA LYS A 132 3.06 21.21 20.38
C LYS A 132 4.40 21.28 19.66
N PHE A 133 5.24 20.27 19.82
CA PHE A 133 6.56 20.18 19.16
C PHE A 133 6.38 20.04 17.64
N LEU A 134 5.55 19.09 17.19
CA LEU A 134 5.29 18.86 15.77
C LEU A 134 4.64 20.05 15.06
N ASN A 135 3.96 20.95 15.81
CA ASN A 135 3.29 22.13 15.26
C ASN A 135 4.13 23.39 15.31
N ALA A 136 5.27 23.38 16.02
CA ALA A 136 6.08 24.58 16.21
C ALA A 136 6.82 25.00 14.94
N ASP A 137 7.20 24.01 14.13
CA ASP A 137 7.83 24.26 12.84
C ASP A 137 7.45 23.16 11.82
N ASP A 138 6.92 23.59 10.68
CA ASP A 138 6.51 22.67 9.61
C ASP A 138 7.74 22.12 8.90
N ASN A 139 7.81 20.78 8.75
CA ASN A 139 8.87 19.99 8.13
C ASN A 139 10.22 19.93 8.90
N GLU A 140 10.48 20.79 9.86
CA GLU A 140 11.75 20.79 10.60
C GLU A 140 11.67 19.93 11.86
N ASN A 141 10.49 19.89 12.51
CA ASN A 141 10.29 19.11 13.73
C ASN A 141 9.85 17.68 13.42
N ASN A 142 10.75 16.75 13.68
CA ASN A 142 10.59 15.35 13.36
C ASN A 142 10.72 14.47 14.60
N ILE A 143 9.90 13.44 14.71
CA ILE A 143 10.00 12.41 15.74
C ILE A 143 10.21 11.07 15.05
N TYR A 144 11.21 10.31 15.47
CA TYR A 144 11.43 8.97 14.94
C TYR A 144 11.45 7.93 16.06
N PHE A 145 11.09 6.71 15.71
CA PHE A 145 11.27 5.55 16.57
C PHE A 145 11.38 4.28 15.73
N ASN A 146 11.98 3.26 16.32
CA ASN A 146 12.02 1.93 15.75
C ASN A 146 10.93 1.05 16.39
N PHE A 147 10.32 0.21 15.57
CA PHE A 147 9.41 -0.83 16.02
C PHE A 147 9.70 -2.08 15.19
N GLU A 148 10.18 -3.12 15.86
CA GLU A 148 10.79 -4.27 15.22
C GLU A 148 11.88 -3.82 14.21
N GLU A 149 11.73 -4.19 12.94
CA GLU A 149 12.69 -3.87 11.86
C GLU A 149 12.29 -2.59 11.08
N MET A 150 11.20 -1.95 11.46
CA MET A 150 10.68 -0.76 10.80
C MET A 150 11.17 0.51 11.50
N VAL A 151 11.48 1.52 10.70
CA VAL A 151 11.75 2.87 11.18
C VAL A 151 10.55 3.75 10.86
N PHE A 152 10.03 4.40 11.88
CA PHE A 152 8.91 5.34 11.76
C PHE A 152 9.43 6.76 11.93
N LEU A 153 9.06 7.64 11.00
CA LEU A 153 9.29 9.07 11.07
C LEU A 153 7.93 9.79 11.07
N ILE A 154 7.68 10.57 12.11
CA ILE A 154 6.46 11.37 12.27
C ILE A 154 6.82 12.83 12.12
N TYR A 155 6.16 13.54 11.21
CA TYR A 155 6.38 14.94 10.93
C TYR A 155 5.10 15.61 10.44
N ARG A 156 5.14 16.91 10.20
CA ARG A 156 4.03 17.64 9.59
C ARG A 156 4.48 18.30 8.29
N GLU A 157 3.58 18.25 7.33
CA GLU A 157 3.68 18.97 6.06
C GLU A 157 2.54 19.99 6.00
N GLY A 158 2.81 21.20 6.48
CA GLY A 158 1.81 22.27 6.59
C GLY A 158 0.82 22.09 7.77
N PRO A 159 -0.04 23.08 8.01
CA PRO A 159 -0.79 23.24 9.28
C PRO A 159 -1.80 22.12 9.58
N LEU A 160 -2.18 21.31 8.59
CA LEU A 160 -3.21 20.28 8.75
C LEU A 160 -2.77 18.86 8.35
N ARG A 161 -1.51 18.68 7.93
CA ARG A 161 -1.04 17.42 7.34
C ARG A 161 0.01 16.74 8.20
N GLY A 162 -0.43 15.93 9.15
CA GLY A 162 0.46 14.97 9.81
C GLY A 162 0.80 13.81 8.86
N ARG A 163 2.08 13.46 8.80
CA ARG A 163 2.66 12.39 7.99
C ARG A 163 3.36 11.37 8.87
N ILE A 164 3.26 10.13 8.50
CA ILE A 164 4.00 9.02 9.08
C ILE A 164 4.73 8.37 7.92
N ARG A 165 6.05 8.40 7.92
CA ARG A 165 6.86 7.71 6.94
C ARG A 165 7.41 6.44 7.55
N ILE A 166 7.35 5.34 6.82
CA ILE A 166 7.77 4.03 7.31
C ILE A 166 8.82 3.49 6.34
N SER A 167 10.03 3.29 6.85
CA SER A 167 11.09 2.63 6.10
C SER A 167 11.26 1.20 6.60
N TRP A 168 11.20 0.25 5.68
CA TRP A 168 11.36 -1.18 5.94
C TRP A 168 11.73 -1.92 4.66
N ASN A 169 12.75 -2.80 4.73
CA ASN A 169 13.15 -3.71 3.65
C ASN A 169 13.29 -3.02 2.28
N ASN A 170 14.00 -1.89 2.22
CA ASN A 170 14.17 -1.02 1.05
C ASN A 170 12.90 -0.34 0.52
N PHE A 171 11.78 -0.48 1.20
CA PHE A 171 10.59 0.34 0.97
C PHE A 171 10.62 1.55 1.89
N ASP A 172 10.08 2.64 1.39
CA ASP A 172 9.93 3.91 2.10
C ASP A 172 8.58 4.52 1.74
N GLY A 173 7.56 4.17 2.50
CA GLY A 173 6.17 4.51 2.20
C GLY A 173 5.61 5.57 3.15
N GLU A 174 4.72 6.39 2.62
CA GLU A 174 3.99 7.39 3.39
C GLU A 174 2.64 6.85 3.85
N TRP A 175 2.40 6.97 5.16
CA TRP A 175 1.12 6.66 5.79
C TRP A 175 0.51 7.94 6.35
N GLU A 176 -0.41 8.56 5.62
CA GLU A 176 -1.02 9.80 6.08
C GLU A 176 -1.82 9.58 7.37
N ASN A 177 -1.84 10.57 8.24
CA ASN A 177 -2.54 10.52 9.52
C ASN A 177 -4.02 10.10 9.37
N THR A 178 -4.68 10.49 8.28
CA THR A 178 -6.07 10.08 8.00
C THR A 178 -6.21 8.58 7.72
N ALA A 179 -5.28 8.00 6.96
CA ALA A 179 -5.24 6.56 6.70
C ALA A 179 -4.88 5.79 7.97
N PHE A 180 -3.88 6.25 8.73
CA PHE A 180 -3.51 5.70 10.04
C PHE A 180 -4.70 5.67 11.01
N ARG A 181 -5.39 6.80 11.22
CA ARG A 181 -6.56 6.88 12.12
C ARG A 181 -7.71 5.96 11.67
N ARG A 182 -7.90 5.80 10.36
CA ARG A 182 -8.87 4.84 9.82
C ARG A 182 -8.47 3.41 10.11
N THR A 183 -7.18 3.09 9.93
CA THR A 183 -6.62 1.77 10.27
C THR A 183 -6.86 1.45 11.73
N LYS A 184 -6.42 2.33 12.64
CA LYS A 184 -6.57 2.10 14.09
C LYS A 184 -8.03 1.87 14.48
N ARG A 185 -8.91 2.77 14.07
CA ARG A 185 -10.35 2.68 14.40
C ARG A 185 -10.99 1.38 13.88
N ARG A 186 -10.63 0.93 12.67
CA ARG A 186 -11.17 -0.31 12.10
C ARG A 186 -10.54 -1.54 12.75
N PHE A 187 -9.25 -1.51 13.00
CA PHE A 187 -8.56 -2.57 13.73
C PHE A 187 -9.19 -2.81 15.10
N GLU A 188 -9.45 -1.76 15.87
CA GLU A 188 -10.13 -1.84 17.16
C GLU A 188 -11.56 -2.40 17.07
N LYS A 189 -12.28 -2.14 15.97
CA LYS A 189 -13.61 -2.70 15.73
C LYS A 189 -13.60 -4.17 15.31
N SER A 190 -12.57 -4.64 14.66
CA SER A 190 -12.43 -6.05 14.25
C SER A 190 -12.14 -6.97 15.46
N ILE A 191 -11.98 -6.38 16.64
CA ILE A 191 -11.70 -7.07 17.91
C ILE A 191 -12.98 -7.38 18.69
N ASN A 192 -14.04 -6.61 18.48
CA ASN A 192 -15.34 -6.75 19.14
C ASN A 192 -16.34 -7.48 18.26
#